data_3719db50cf0fa47751178a2860dd4a42
#
_entry.id   3719db50cf0fa47751178a2860dd4a42
#
_cell.length_a   1.000
_cell.length_b   1.000
_cell.length_c   1.000
_cell.angle_alpha   90.00
_cell.angle_beta   90.00
_cell.angle_gamma   90.00
#
_symmetry.space_group_name_H-M   'P 1'
#
loop_
_entity.id
_entity.type
_entity.pdbx_description
1 polymer ?
#
loop_
_entity_poly.entity_id
_entity_poly.type
_entity_poly.pdbx_seq_one_letter_code
_entity_poly.pdbx_strand_id
1 'polypeptide(L)'
;QTDWAGQMAFLIGWGSPFDADDHTYKVFGTDKGANYSGYSNADVDKYLTEARQSADPEVRAEAYANFQKALAEDPAYAMICYIDANYVADSNIKGINPDTIMGHHGVGIFWNVADWTIE
;
A
#
# COMPACT_ATOMS: atom_id res chain seq x y z
N GLN A 1 7.32 -13.69 -16.82
CA GLN A 1 7.77 -12.31 -16.55
C GLN A 1 7.25 -11.43 -17.67
N THR A 2 6.47 -10.42 -17.35
CA THR A 2 6.01 -9.45 -18.33
C THR A 2 7.17 -8.49 -18.60
N ASP A 3 7.53 -8.34 -19.88
CA ASP A 3 8.54 -7.37 -20.26
C ASP A 3 7.91 -5.97 -20.32
N TRP A 4 8.24 -5.13 -19.36
CA TRP A 4 7.74 -3.76 -19.25
C TRP A 4 8.62 -2.75 -20.01
N ALA A 5 9.78 -3.16 -20.53
CA ALA A 5 10.78 -2.27 -21.13
C ALA A 5 10.30 -1.53 -22.40
N GLY A 6 9.25 -2.02 -23.05
CA GLY A 6 8.64 -1.40 -24.23
C GLY A 6 7.47 -0.46 -23.95
N GLN A 7 7.07 -0.28 -22.69
CA GLN A 7 5.91 0.55 -22.32
C GLN A 7 6.34 1.97 -21.97
N MET A 8 5.61 2.96 -22.52
CA MET A 8 5.87 4.37 -22.22
C MET A 8 5.21 4.82 -20.92
N ALA A 9 4.08 4.25 -20.56
CA ALA A 9 3.35 4.49 -19.32
C ALA A 9 2.36 3.36 -19.02
N PHE A 10 2.06 3.14 -17.74
CA PHE A 10 0.99 2.25 -17.30
C PHE A 10 0.32 2.81 -16.05
N LEU A 11 -0.93 2.44 -15.84
CA LEU A 11 -1.68 2.77 -14.65
C LEU A 11 -1.74 1.55 -13.74
N ILE A 12 -1.46 1.73 -12.46
CA ILE A 12 -1.51 0.68 -11.47
C ILE A 12 -2.13 1.20 -10.17
N GLY A 13 -2.91 0.35 -9.51
CA GLY A 13 -3.39 0.59 -8.15
C GLY A 13 -2.60 -0.26 -7.16
N TRP A 14 -2.26 0.34 -6.04
CA TRP A 14 -1.65 -0.34 -4.91
C TRP A 14 -2.58 -0.28 -3.70
N GLY A 15 -2.73 -1.38 -3.00
CA GLY A 15 -3.37 -1.44 -1.70
C GLY A 15 -2.36 -1.87 -0.65
N SER A 16 -2.41 -1.30 0.54
CA SER A 16 -1.51 -1.64 1.62
C SER A 16 -2.27 -2.25 2.78
N PRO A 17 -1.74 -3.33 3.41
CA PRO A 17 -2.15 -3.71 4.74
C PRO A 17 -1.67 -2.68 5.77
N PHE A 18 -1.79 -2.99 7.06
CA PHE A 18 -1.43 -2.07 8.14
C PHE A 18 0.06 -1.82 8.33
N ASP A 19 0.93 -2.60 7.69
CA ASP A 19 2.37 -2.40 7.79
C ASP A 19 2.89 -1.57 6.63
N ALA A 20 3.50 -0.44 6.94
CA ALA A 20 4.13 0.44 5.97
C ALA A 20 5.25 -0.25 5.17
N ASP A 21 5.89 -1.27 5.70
CA ASP A 21 6.97 -2.00 5.02
C ASP A 21 6.48 -2.79 3.80
N ASP A 22 5.29 -3.38 3.88
CA ASP A 22 4.85 -4.36 2.87
C ASP A 22 4.85 -3.78 1.45
N HIS A 23 4.32 -2.58 1.26
CA HIS A 23 4.25 -1.97 -0.07
C HIS A 23 5.45 -1.09 -0.39
N THR A 24 6.01 -0.39 0.59
CA THR A 24 7.07 0.57 0.33
C THR A 24 8.35 -0.13 -0.12
N TYR A 25 8.81 -1.13 0.60
CA TYR A 25 10.08 -1.79 0.28
C TYR A 25 10.05 -2.52 -1.06
N LYS A 26 9.01 -3.32 -1.34
CA LYS A 26 8.93 -4.12 -2.56
C LYS A 26 8.61 -3.30 -3.81
N VAL A 27 7.96 -2.13 -3.66
CA VAL A 27 7.52 -1.27 -4.76
C VAL A 27 8.58 -0.22 -5.12
N PHE A 28 9.19 0.42 -4.11
CA PHE A 28 10.11 1.53 -4.31
C PHE A 28 11.59 1.16 -4.17
N GLY A 29 11.90 0.02 -3.55
CA GLY A 29 13.29 -0.43 -3.43
C GLY A 29 13.87 -0.87 -4.77
N THR A 30 15.14 -0.54 -5.00
CA THR A 30 15.87 -0.92 -6.21
C THR A 30 15.89 -2.44 -6.39
N ASP A 31 15.61 -2.91 -7.58
CA ASP A 31 15.58 -4.33 -7.98
C ASP A 31 14.61 -5.20 -7.15
N LYS A 32 13.59 -4.62 -6.53
CA LYS A 32 12.58 -5.38 -5.78
C LYS A 32 11.46 -5.89 -6.70
N GLY A 33 10.82 -6.98 -6.25
CA GLY A 33 9.92 -7.77 -7.08
C GLY A 33 8.65 -7.08 -7.58
N ALA A 34 8.22 -5.97 -6.96
CA ALA A 34 7.09 -5.16 -7.38
C ALA A 34 7.50 -3.76 -7.87
N ASN A 35 8.79 -3.52 -8.06
CA ASN A 35 9.30 -2.28 -8.65
C ASN A 35 9.16 -2.34 -10.18
N TYR A 36 7.95 -2.17 -10.67
CA TYR A 36 7.64 -2.24 -12.10
C TYR A 36 8.06 -1.00 -12.89
N SER A 37 8.33 0.11 -12.19
CA SER A 37 8.81 1.34 -12.82
C SER A 37 10.30 1.33 -13.15
N GLY A 38 11.05 0.37 -12.61
CA GLY A 38 12.52 0.36 -12.69
C GLY A 38 13.16 1.50 -11.89
N TYR A 39 12.44 2.04 -10.90
CA TYR A 39 12.91 3.11 -10.03
C TYR A 39 14.16 2.68 -9.24
N SER A 40 15.10 3.60 -9.08
CA SER A 40 16.31 3.37 -8.30
C SER A 40 16.76 4.67 -7.66
N ASN A 41 16.79 4.71 -6.35
CA ASN A 41 17.23 5.86 -5.57
C ASN A 41 17.90 5.39 -4.28
N ALA A 42 19.17 5.74 -4.10
CA ALA A 42 19.99 5.27 -3.00
C ALA A 42 19.48 5.74 -1.61
N ASP A 43 18.93 6.94 -1.54
CA ASP A 43 18.37 7.48 -0.29
C ASP A 43 17.06 6.76 0.07
N VAL A 44 16.22 6.47 -0.91
CA VAL A 44 15.02 5.66 -0.71
C VAL A 44 15.37 4.26 -0.22
N ASP A 45 16.33 3.59 -0.87
CA ASP A 45 16.79 2.25 -0.46
C ASP A 45 17.34 2.25 0.97
N LYS A 46 18.11 3.29 1.32
CA LYS A 46 18.65 3.48 2.66
C LYS A 46 17.54 3.58 3.71
N TYR A 47 16.60 4.51 3.52
CA TYR A 47 15.56 4.75 4.51
C TYR A 47 14.59 3.56 4.65
N LEU A 48 14.25 2.90 3.56
CA LEU A 48 13.44 1.67 3.61
C LEU A 48 14.17 0.54 4.33
N THR A 49 15.49 0.44 4.17
CA THR A 49 16.30 -0.54 4.89
C THR A 49 16.37 -0.24 6.37
N GLU A 50 16.60 1.02 6.74
CA GLU A 50 16.61 1.48 8.14
C GLU A 50 15.27 1.19 8.84
N ALA A 51 14.15 1.48 8.17
CA ALA A 51 12.82 1.20 8.71
C ALA A 51 12.58 -0.28 8.98
N ARG A 52 13.10 -1.18 8.14
CA ARG A 52 13.00 -2.64 8.32
C ARG A 52 13.85 -3.20 9.44
N GLN A 53 15.00 -2.59 9.71
CA GLN A 53 15.98 -3.10 10.66
C GLN A 53 15.64 -2.75 12.11
N SER A 54 14.67 -1.86 12.34
CA SER A 54 14.27 -1.42 13.68
C SER A 54 12.84 -1.86 14.02
N ALA A 55 12.65 -2.33 15.25
CA ALA A 55 11.34 -2.51 15.86
C ALA A 55 10.88 -1.27 16.65
N ASP A 56 11.75 -0.28 16.82
CA ASP A 56 11.45 0.97 17.52
C ASP A 56 10.52 1.84 16.67
N PRO A 57 9.31 2.21 17.16
CA PRO A 57 8.37 3.02 16.41
C PRO A 57 8.88 4.40 16.02
N GLU A 58 9.70 5.03 16.87
CA GLU A 58 10.25 6.37 16.60
C GLU A 58 11.29 6.32 15.48
N VAL A 59 12.19 5.34 15.53
CA VAL A 59 13.19 5.11 14.45
C VAL A 59 12.50 4.80 13.14
N ARG A 60 11.47 3.95 13.16
CA ARG A 60 10.68 3.63 11.96
C ARG A 60 9.96 4.86 11.41
N ALA A 61 9.33 5.65 12.28
CA ALA A 61 8.62 6.86 11.86
C ALA A 61 9.55 7.87 11.20
N GLU A 62 10.76 8.08 11.77
CA GLU A 62 11.77 8.96 11.17
C GLU A 62 12.24 8.44 9.80
N ALA A 63 12.54 7.16 9.70
CA ALA A 63 12.99 6.54 8.45
C ALA A 63 11.91 6.67 7.34
N TYR A 64 10.64 6.39 7.65
CA TYR A 64 9.55 6.58 6.68
C TYR A 64 9.29 8.04 6.33
N ALA A 65 9.46 8.97 7.28
CA ALA A 65 9.37 10.41 6.97
C ALA A 65 10.46 10.86 6.00
N ASN A 66 11.68 10.37 6.17
CA ASN A 66 12.79 10.66 5.26
C ASN A 66 12.61 9.97 3.89
N PHE A 67 12.11 8.73 3.87
CA PHE A 67 11.70 8.05 2.66
C PHE A 67 10.66 8.88 1.85
N GLN A 68 9.62 9.39 2.51
CA GLN A 68 8.58 10.19 1.85
C GLN A 68 9.16 11.48 1.25
N LYS A 69 10.11 12.13 1.92
CA LYS A 69 10.79 13.32 1.40
C LYS A 69 11.62 13.00 0.16
N ALA A 70 12.44 11.95 0.24
CA ALA A 70 13.27 11.52 -0.89
C ALA A 70 12.41 11.12 -2.10
N LEU A 71 11.30 10.41 -1.87
CA LEU A 71 10.35 10.04 -2.92
C LEU A 71 9.62 11.25 -3.52
N ALA A 72 9.38 12.30 -2.74
CA ALA A 72 8.75 13.53 -3.25
C ALA A 72 9.71 14.36 -4.11
N GLU A 73 11.03 14.30 -3.82
CA GLU A 73 12.06 14.97 -4.62
C GLU A 73 12.35 14.25 -5.94
N ASP A 74 12.26 12.92 -5.93
CA ASP A 74 12.48 12.04 -7.08
C ASP A 74 11.36 10.98 -7.16
N PRO A 75 10.20 11.33 -7.75
CA PRO A 75 9.01 10.49 -7.68
C PRO A 75 9.07 9.28 -8.63
N ALA A 76 8.88 8.08 -8.08
CA ALA A 76 8.75 6.84 -8.86
C ALA A 76 7.45 6.76 -9.66
N TYR A 77 6.39 7.43 -9.18
CA TYR A 77 5.03 7.41 -9.73
C TYR A 77 4.40 8.79 -9.72
N ALA A 78 3.58 9.08 -10.71
CA ALA A 78 2.62 10.17 -10.65
C ALA A 78 1.42 9.71 -9.81
N MET A 79 1.32 10.16 -8.57
CA MET A 79 0.21 9.83 -7.66
C MET A 79 -1.05 10.57 -8.14
N ILE A 80 -2.11 9.83 -8.50
CA ILE A 80 -3.31 10.41 -9.11
C ILE A 80 -4.40 10.60 -8.08
N CYS A 81 -4.83 9.54 -7.40
CA CYS A 81 -5.92 9.58 -6.43
C CYS A 81 -5.93 8.36 -5.52
N TYR A 82 -6.69 8.45 -4.44
CA TYR A 82 -7.17 7.29 -3.70
C TYR A 82 -8.52 6.87 -4.28
N ILE A 83 -8.75 5.57 -4.37
CA ILE A 83 -10.01 5.01 -4.86
C ILE A 83 -10.85 4.61 -3.64
N ASP A 84 -12.08 5.11 -3.58
CA ASP A 84 -13.04 4.69 -2.56
C ASP A 84 -13.46 3.24 -2.76
N ALA A 85 -13.51 2.47 -1.67
CA ALA A 85 -14.10 1.14 -1.67
C ALA A 85 -15.63 1.26 -1.45
N ASN A 86 -16.40 0.88 -2.44
CA ASN A 86 -17.85 0.91 -2.37
C ASN A 86 -18.40 -0.50 -2.25
N TYR A 87 -19.24 -0.72 -1.25
CA TYR A 87 -19.91 -1.99 -1.01
C TYR A 87 -21.41 -1.81 -1.06
N VAL A 88 -22.09 -2.77 -1.64
CA VAL A 88 -23.55 -2.84 -1.68
C VAL A 88 -23.97 -4.17 -1.07
N ALA A 89 -24.91 -4.11 -0.13
CA ALA A 89 -25.47 -5.30 0.51
C ALA A 89 -26.99 -5.23 0.51
N ASP A 90 -27.64 -6.40 0.56
CA ASP A 90 -29.08 -6.47 0.77
C ASP A 90 -29.46 -5.88 2.12
N SER A 91 -30.58 -5.17 2.19
CA SER A 91 -31.07 -4.53 3.42
C SER A 91 -31.40 -5.52 4.55
N ASN A 92 -31.58 -6.80 4.21
CA ASN A 92 -31.80 -7.89 5.17
C ASN A 92 -30.51 -8.29 5.90
N ILE A 93 -29.35 -7.91 5.40
CA ILE A 93 -28.08 -8.20 6.07
C ILE A 93 -27.84 -7.15 7.14
N LYS A 94 -27.75 -7.57 8.39
CA LYS A 94 -27.48 -6.72 9.56
C LYS A 94 -26.10 -7.01 10.15
N GLY A 95 -25.57 -6.06 10.91
CA GLY A 95 -24.29 -6.21 11.59
C GLY A 95 -23.06 -5.81 10.78
N ILE A 96 -23.23 -5.32 9.56
CA ILE A 96 -22.10 -4.76 8.78
C ILE A 96 -21.59 -3.51 9.53
N ASN A 97 -20.33 -3.53 9.90
CA ASN A 97 -19.70 -2.38 10.56
C ASN A 97 -18.80 -1.63 9.59
N PRO A 98 -19.22 -0.45 9.09
CA PRO A 98 -18.43 0.33 8.15
C PRO A 98 -17.15 0.91 8.77
N ASP A 99 -17.11 1.10 10.10
CA ASP A 99 -15.95 1.71 10.78
C ASP A 99 -14.73 0.77 10.85
N THR A 100 -14.94 -0.52 10.57
CA THR A 100 -13.86 -1.53 10.56
C THR A 100 -13.50 -2.01 9.16
N ILE A 101 -14.04 -1.41 8.13
CA ILE A 101 -13.77 -1.80 6.74
C ILE A 101 -12.38 -1.34 6.33
N MET A 102 -11.55 -2.29 5.96
CA MET A 102 -10.16 -2.09 5.52
C MET A 102 -10.01 -1.91 4.00
N GLY A 103 -11.00 -1.33 3.35
CA GLY A 103 -11.03 -1.24 1.89
C GLY A 103 -11.32 -2.59 1.23
N HIS A 104 -10.94 -2.73 -0.04
CA HIS A 104 -11.23 -3.95 -0.82
C HIS A 104 -10.12 -5.00 -0.78
N HIS A 105 -9.00 -4.73 -0.10
CA HIS A 105 -7.91 -5.67 0.08
C HIS A 105 -8.07 -6.49 1.37
N GLY A 106 -7.54 -7.70 1.36
CA GLY A 106 -7.65 -8.61 2.47
C GLY A 106 -9.09 -9.06 2.69
N VAL A 107 -9.54 -9.05 3.93
CA VAL A 107 -10.91 -9.46 4.29
C VAL A 107 -11.97 -8.40 3.96
N GLY A 108 -11.56 -7.13 3.77
CA GLY A 108 -12.45 -6.04 3.39
C GLY A 108 -13.69 -5.95 4.28
N ILE A 109 -14.85 -5.86 3.65
CA ILE A 109 -16.15 -5.79 4.33
C ILE A 109 -16.46 -7.01 5.22
N PHE A 110 -15.84 -8.16 4.95
CA PHE A 110 -16.07 -9.39 5.70
C PHE A 110 -15.33 -9.47 7.05
N TRP A 111 -14.68 -8.39 7.46
CA TRP A 111 -13.92 -8.36 8.71
C TRP A 111 -14.71 -8.88 9.90
N ASN A 112 -15.97 -8.49 10.02
CA ASN A 112 -16.86 -8.91 11.10
C ASN A 112 -18.02 -9.80 10.62
N VAL A 113 -17.82 -10.58 9.57
CA VAL A 113 -18.88 -11.43 8.98
C VAL A 113 -19.51 -12.41 9.95
N ALA A 114 -18.78 -12.81 11.00
CA ALA A 114 -19.31 -13.68 12.05
C ALA A 114 -20.45 -13.04 12.90
N ASP A 115 -20.53 -11.70 12.88
CA ASP A 115 -21.55 -10.93 13.60
C ASP A 115 -22.76 -10.60 12.72
N TRP A 116 -22.74 -11.00 11.45
CA TRP A 116 -23.81 -10.69 10.53
C TRP A 116 -25.00 -11.61 10.71
N THR A 117 -26.18 -11.06 10.54
CA THR A 117 -27.45 -11.80 10.55
C THR A 117 -28.27 -11.48 9.31
N ILE A 118 -29.14 -12.41 8.91
CA ILE A 118 -30.13 -12.22 7.86
C ILE A 118 -31.49 -12.16 8.53
N GLU A 119 -32.25 -11.08 8.33
CA GLU A 119 -33.59 -10.85 8.85
C GLU A 119 -34.66 -10.97 7.76
#